data_5f3628352a6ba0c63f37a870b8c3ede4
#
_entry.id   5f3628352a6ba0c63f37a870b8c3ede4
#
_cell.length_a   1.000
_cell.length_b   1.000
_cell.length_c   1.000
_cell.angle_alpha   90.00
_cell.angle_beta   90.00
_cell.angle_gamma   90.00
#
_symmetry.space_group_name_H-M   'P 1'
#
loop_
_entity.id
_entity.type
_entity.pdbx_description
1 polymer ?
#
loop_
_entity_poly.entity_id
_entity_poly.type
_entity_poly.pdbx_seq_one_letter_code
_entity_poly.pdbx_strand_id
1 'polypeptide(L)'
;MTNKSKRYRALASISANIKATDWLSIQARGNVDYVSDKFDNKMYASTAANIAGKNDETGLPNGRYVWSDEQNFQVYGDFMAMFNKTFGDFSINAALGTSINVSKANSLMIDSKTASLYRPNVFTVSNIIFSSKGYINQTIDAKRTIQSLFGTAQVGWKDAIYLDITARNDWSSTLANTESMKNGFFYPSVGLTWIMSNSIKLPEWINFSKFRGSFAQVGNDLPIGITNLADIIQCGGSIQTNDIEQRGDLKPEISTSIEFGTEWKFFNNRFGIDFTWYRTDTKNQLLRVANPAGSLYAFRYINAGKIRNTGIELTLEGTPFMNENFRWKTAVNMSMNRNKVVSLHKDYKSFRYGSEGFSMAYDMWVKEGGKLGDIYGNGFERDENGKIKLNETGNPIKVTGNNTLLGNANPDALLGWSNTFTYKGFTLYFLIDARIGGDVMSLTQAHLDAMGVSKESGESRDHGYVEYEGIQFKDVPNFYGTVGGRNGISEYYMYDATNVRLRELTLGYSFPETLLAKTKFIKGLDLTLVARNLFFLYKDAPFDPDATLSVGNTLQGVDVFGMPTTRNIGFNVKFTF
;
A
#
# COMPACT_ATOMS: atom_id res chain seq x y z
N MET A 1 -4.58 -26.80 -11.47
CA MET A 1 -5.33 -25.62 -11.00
C MET A 1 -5.29 -24.52 -12.04
N THR A 2 -6.41 -23.87 -12.34
CA THR A 2 -6.46 -22.71 -13.26
C THR A 2 -7.22 -21.58 -12.61
N ASN A 3 -6.65 -20.36 -12.72
CA ASN A 3 -7.28 -19.12 -12.29
C ASN A 3 -7.49 -18.23 -13.51
N LYS A 4 -8.70 -17.74 -13.68
CA LYS A 4 -9.04 -16.81 -14.76
C LYS A 4 -9.79 -15.61 -14.18
N SER A 5 -9.21 -14.43 -14.35
CA SER A 5 -9.86 -13.16 -14.00
C SER A 5 -10.14 -12.37 -15.26
N LYS A 6 -11.31 -11.75 -15.34
CA LYS A 6 -11.70 -10.84 -16.42
C LYS A 6 -12.28 -9.58 -15.81
N ARG A 7 -11.74 -8.45 -16.23
CA ARG A 7 -12.26 -7.13 -15.86
C ARG A 7 -12.82 -6.42 -17.07
N TYR A 8 -14.03 -5.91 -16.92
CA TYR A 8 -14.65 -4.97 -17.86
C TYR A 8 -14.84 -3.64 -17.12
N ARG A 9 -14.43 -2.56 -17.74
CA ARG A 9 -14.61 -1.22 -17.18
C ARG A 9 -15.14 -0.27 -18.25
N ALA A 10 -16.15 0.49 -17.90
CA ALA A 10 -16.68 1.59 -18.70
C ALA A 10 -16.62 2.88 -17.87
N LEU A 11 -15.98 3.90 -18.42
CA LEU A 11 -15.87 5.21 -17.80
C LEU A 11 -16.40 6.26 -18.77
N ALA A 12 -17.35 7.09 -18.32
CA ALA A 12 -17.88 8.21 -19.07
C ALA A 12 -17.81 9.48 -18.23
N SER A 13 -17.44 10.59 -18.86
CA SER A 13 -17.36 11.90 -18.23
C SER A 13 -18.04 12.94 -19.11
N ILE A 14 -18.79 13.83 -18.49
CA ILE A 14 -19.34 15.02 -19.11
C ILE A 14 -18.98 16.24 -18.28
N SER A 15 -18.61 17.33 -18.93
CA SER A 15 -18.36 18.59 -18.26
C SER A 15 -18.90 19.75 -19.08
N ALA A 16 -19.48 20.72 -18.40
CA ALA A 16 -19.88 22.00 -18.96
C ALA A 16 -19.17 23.11 -18.18
N ASN A 17 -18.59 24.06 -18.89
CA ASN A 17 -17.95 25.23 -18.30
C ASN A 17 -18.51 26.47 -19.02
N ILE A 18 -19.10 27.36 -18.23
CA ILE A 18 -19.73 28.59 -18.74
C ILE A 18 -18.96 29.78 -18.15
N LYS A 19 -18.34 30.58 -18.97
CA LYS A 19 -17.75 31.84 -18.55
C LYS A 19 -18.86 32.89 -18.47
N ALA A 20 -19.37 33.13 -17.26
CA ALA A 20 -20.47 34.06 -17.03
C ALA A 20 -20.00 35.53 -17.14
N THR A 21 -18.79 35.82 -16.67
CA THR A 21 -18.10 37.11 -16.80
C THR A 21 -16.60 36.87 -16.98
N ASP A 22 -15.80 37.91 -17.11
CA ASP A 22 -14.32 37.76 -17.20
C ASP A 22 -13.68 37.23 -15.91
N TRP A 23 -14.38 37.34 -14.80
CA TRP A 23 -13.90 36.94 -13.47
C TRP A 23 -14.71 35.81 -12.84
N LEU A 24 -15.85 35.38 -13.44
CA LEU A 24 -16.73 34.33 -12.90
C LEU A 24 -16.97 33.27 -13.95
N SER A 25 -16.64 32.03 -13.63
CA SER A 25 -16.97 30.83 -14.41
C SER A 25 -17.79 29.86 -13.56
N ILE A 26 -18.74 29.19 -14.19
CA ILE A 26 -19.57 28.16 -13.58
C ILE A 26 -19.25 26.84 -14.26
N GLN A 27 -18.93 25.82 -13.47
CA GLN A 27 -18.62 24.49 -13.96
C GLN A 27 -19.57 23.46 -13.37
N ALA A 28 -20.07 22.55 -14.21
CA ALA A 28 -20.75 21.33 -13.80
C ALA A 28 -20.05 20.12 -14.41
N ARG A 29 -19.81 19.07 -13.62
CA ARG A 29 -19.20 17.82 -14.08
C ARG A 29 -20.00 16.62 -13.60
N GLY A 30 -20.04 15.58 -14.44
CA GLY A 30 -20.61 14.29 -14.10
C GLY A 30 -19.70 13.17 -14.59
N ASN A 31 -19.45 12.18 -13.75
CA ASN A 31 -18.65 11.00 -14.08
C ASN A 31 -19.42 9.75 -13.69
N VAL A 32 -19.33 8.74 -14.53
CA VAL A 32 -19.85 7.38 -14.27
C VAL A 32 -18.71 6.42 -14.49
N ASP A 33 -18.46 5.55 -13.52
CA ASP A 33 -17.47 4.48 -13.60
C ASP A 33 -18.15 3.16 -13.23
N TYR A 34 -18.14 2.22 -14.15
CA TYR A 34 -18.65 0.87 -13.97
C TYR A 34 -17.55 -0.15 -14.16
N VAL A 35 -17.38 -1.02 -13.16
CA VAL A 35 -16.41 -2.11 -13.18
C VAL A 35 -17.14 -3.42 -12.93
N SER A 36 -16.92 -4.43 -13.77
CA SER A 36 -17.35 -5.81 -13.54
C SER A 36 -16.13 -6.72 -13.54
N ASP A 37 -15.88 -7.38 -12.40
CA ASP A 37 -14.82 -8.35 -12.21
C ASP A 37 -15.41 -9.75 -12.12
N LYS A 38 -14.97 -10.64 -13.01
CA LYS A 38 -15.36 -12.05 -13.01
C LYS A 38 -14.17 -12.91 -12.70
N PHE A 39 -14.32 -13.79 -11.73
CA PHE A 39 -13.28 -14.70 -11.31
C PHE A 39 -13.75 -16.15 -11.45
N ASP A 40 -12.90 -17.00 -11.98
CA ASP A 40 -13.15 -18.42 -12.25
C ASP A 40 -11.91 -19.22 -11.83
N ASN A 41 -12.02 -19.97 -10.72
CA ASN A 41 -10.95 -20.82 -10.20
C ASN A 41 -11.41 -22.29 -10.26
N LYS A 42 -10.56 -23.13 -10.84
CA LYS A 42 -10.78 -24.55 -11.01
C LYS A 42 -9.62 -25.34 -10.41
N MET A 43 -9.92 -26.13 -9.40
CA MET A 43 -9.00 -27.11 -8.86
C MET A 43 -9.45 -28.49 -9.31
N TYR A 44 -8.61 -29.20 -10.05
CA TYR A 44 -8.94 -30.49 -10.63
C TYR A 44 -8.95 -31.60 -9.55
N ALA A 45 -9.63 -32.69 -9.86
CA ALA A 45 -9.81 -33.85 -8.95
C ALA A 45 -8.49 -34.44 -8.44
N SER A 46 -7.41 -34.32 -9.18
CA SER A 46 -6.07 -34.79 -8.77
C SER A 46 -5.27 -33.80 -7.92
N THR A 47 -5.86 -32.65 -7.55
CA THR A 47 -5.17 -31.66 -6.71
C THR A 47 -4.96 -32.20 -5.30
N ALA A 48 -3.70 -32.18 -4.83
CA ALA A 48 -3.35 -32.67 -3.50
C ALA A 48 -4.13 -31.95 -2.38
N ALA A 49 -4.41 -32.67 -1.31
CA ALA A 49 -5.26 -32.21 -0.20
C ALA A 49 -4.77 -30.90 0.44
N ASN A 50 -3.48 -30.79 0.69
CA ASN A 50 -2.86 -29.61 1.28
C ASN A 50 -2.97 -28.36 0.38
N ILE A 51 -2.85 -28.50 -0.95
CA ILE A 51 -3.05 -27.40 -1.92
C ILE A 51 -4.53 -27.00 -1.97
N ALA A 52 -5.42 -27.96 -1.80
CA ALA A 52 -6.86 -27.74 -1.79
C ALA A 52 -7.40 -27.15 -0.48
N GLY A 53 -6.56 -26.97 0.53
CA GLY A 53 -6.94 -26.47 1.85
C GLY A 53 -7.69 -27.50 2.71
N LYS A 54 -7.45 -28.81 2.47
CA LYS A 54 -7.95 -29.90 3.30
C LYS A 54 -6.88 -30.39 4.27
N ASN A 55 -7.32 -30.80 5.47
CA ASN A 55 -6.43 -31.35 6.49
C ASN A 55 -6.40 -32.89 6.49
N ASP A 56 -7.15 -33.52 5.58
CA ASP A 56 -7.19 -34.97 5.40
C ASP A 56 -6.46 -35.37 4.11
N GLU A 57 -5.94 -36.58 4.07
CA GLU A 57 -5.19 -37.13 2.92
C GLU A 57 -6.05 -37.43 1.69
N THR A 58 -7.37 -37.27 1.77
CA THR A 58 -8.31 -37.74 0.74
C THR A 58 -8.37 -36.82 -0.49
N GLY A 59 -7.72 -35.65 -0.45
CA GLY A 59 -7.72 -34.70 -1.55
C GLY A 59 -9.11 -34.15 -1.89
N LEU A 60 -9.28 -33.69 -3.12
CA LEU A 60 -10.57 -33.29 -3.69
C LEU A 60 -11.01 -34.38 -4.68
N PRO A 61 -11.90 -35.31 -4.30
CA PRO A 61 -12.25 -36.45 -5.16
C PRO A 61 -12.72 -36.02 -6.56
N ASN A 62 -13.52 -34.94 -6.65
CA ASN A 62 -14.11 -34.47 -7.90
C ASN A 62 -13.67 -33.05 -8.29
N GLY A 63 -12.78 -32.41 -7.50
CA GLY A 63 -12.29 -31.06 -7.70
C GLY A 63 -13.07 -30.00 -6.91
N ARG A 64 -12.61 -28.73 -7.01
CA ARG A 64 -13.25 -27.55 -6.40
C ARG A 64 -13.47 -26.48 -7.45
N TYR A 65 -14.61 -25.84 -7.38
CA TYR A 65 -14.99 -24.73 -8.25
C TYR A 65 -15.32 -23.49 -7.43
N VAL A 66 -14.63 -22.38 -7.75
CA VAL A 66 -14.97 -21.06 -7.21
C VAL A 66 -15.29 -20.14 -8.38
N TRP A 67 -16.43 -19.51 -8.31
CA TRP A 67 -16.87 -18.52 -9.28
C TRP A 67 -17.36 -17.28 -8.56
N SER A 68 -16.98 -16.10 -9.06
CA SER A 68 -17.53 -14.84 -8.55
C SER A 68 -17.75 -13.83 -9.67
N ASP A 69 -18.77 -13.00 -9.47
CA ASP A 69 -19.05 -11.78 -10.23
C ASP A 69 -19.19 -10.63 -9.23
N GLU A 70 -18.34 -9.62 -9.37
CA GLU A 70 -18.34 -8.42 -8.56
C GLU A 70 -18.55 -7.21 -9.47
N GLN A 71 -19.54 -6.39 -9.15
CA GLN A 71 -19.92 -5.20 -9.93
C GLN A 71 -19.84 -3.98 -9.03
N ASN A 72 -19.02 -3.03 -9.43
CA ASN A 72 -18.85 -1.75 -8.76
C ASN A 72 -19.32 -0.63 -9.68
N PHE A 73 -20.25 0.17 -9.21
CA PHE A 73 -20.80 1.30 -9.90
C PHE A 73 -20.59 2.57 -9.08
N GLN A 74 -20.00 3.59 -9.68
CA GLN A 74 -19.79 4.89 -9.05
C GLN A 74 -20.32 6.00 -9.93
N VAL A 75 -21.06 6.91 -9.33
CA VAL A 75 -21.50 8.17 -9.93
C VAL A 75 -20.94 9.32 -9.10
N TYR A 76 -20.31 10.25 -9.77
CA TYR A 76 -19.84 11.49 -9.18
C TYR A 76 -20.39 12.68 -9.95
N GLY A 77 -20.87 13.66 -9.23
CA GLY A 77 -21.28 14.94 -9.80
C GLY A 77 -20.82 16.09 -8.94
N ASP A 78 -20.41 17.19 -9.56
CA ASP A 78 -20.11 18.45 -8.87
C ASP A 78 -20.62 19.66 -9.65
N PHE A 79 -20.85 20.72 -8.88
CA PHE A 79 -21.16 22.06 -9.35
C PHE A 79 -20.29 23.06 -8.63
N MET A 80 -19.61 23.95 -9.37
CA MET A 80 -18.68 24.93 -8.84
C MET A 80 -18.87 26.30 -9.46
N ALA A 81 -18.84 27.34 -8.65
CA ALA A 81 -18.64 28.73 -9.07
C ALA A 81 -17.18 29.10 -8.81
N MET A 82 -16.48 29.51 -9.85
CA MET A 82 -15.05 29.83 -9.82
C MET A 82 -14.86 31.32 -10.08
N PHE A 83 -14.20 31.99 -9.14
CA PHE A 83 -13.86 33.41 -9.21
C PHE A 83 -12.35 33.55 -9.47
N ASN A 84 -11.98 34.35 -10.46
CA ASN A 84 -10.58 34.66 -10.78
C ASN A 84 -10.48 36.13 -11.18
N LYS A 85 -9.74 36.92 -10.39
CA LYS A 85 -9.56 38.33 -10.68
C LYS A 85 -8.28 38.88 -10.05
N THR A 86 -7.64 39.77 -10.80
CA THR A 86 -6.47 40.53 -10.31
C THR A 86 -6.90 41.97 -10.00
N PHE A 87 -6.47 42.47 -8.83
CA PHE A 87 -6.71 43.83 -8.34
C PHE A 87 -5.37 44.47 -8.00
N GLY A 88 -4.78 45.23 -8.94
CA GLY A 88 -3.44 45.76 -8.77
C GLY A 88 -2.42 44.65 -8.49
N ASP A 89 -1.77 44.72 -7.33
CA ASP A 89 -0.77 43.74 -6.90
C ASP A 89 -1.37 42.44 -6.35
N PHE A 90 -2.68 42.33 -6.19
CA PHE A 90 -3.35 41.17 -5.62
C PHE A 90 -4.03 40.31 -6.71
N SER A 91 -3.82 39.01 -6.68
CA SER A 91 -4.57 38.01 -7.45
C SER A 91 -5.45 37.17 -6.50
N ILE A 92 -6.70 36.97 -6.87
CA ILE A 92 -7.65 36.15 -6.10
C ILE A 92 -8.19 35.06 -7.02
N ASN A 93 -7.98 33.81 -6.65
CA ASN A 93 -8.59 32.64 -7.24
C ASN A 93 -9.41 31.96 -6.15
N ALA A 94 -10.72 31.86 -6.32
CA ALA A 94 -11.60 31.23 -5.35
C ALA A 94 -12.61 30.33 -6.04
N ALA A 95 -13.04 29.27 -5.36
CA ALA A 95 -14.13 28.44 -5.83
C ALA A 95 -15.03 28.06 -4.65
N LEU A 96 -16.32 28.04 -4.88
CA LEU A 96 -17.33 27.48 -3.99
C LEU A 96 -18.08 26.39 -4.75
N GLY A 97 -18.21 25.21 -4.16
CA GLY A 97 -18.83 24.11 -4.87
C GLY A 97 -19.50 23.10 -3.93
N THR A 98 -20.36 22.31 -4.56
CA THR A 98 -20.99 21.14 -3.94
C THR A 98 -20.75 19.91 -4.80
N SER A 99 -20.67 18.74 -4.15
CA SER A 99 -20.54 17.48 -4.88
C SER A 99 -21.34 16.36 -4.24
N ILE A 100 -21.67 15.37 -5.07
CA ILE A 100 -22.25 14.10 -4.63
C ILE A 100 -21.45 12.95 -5.23
N ASN A 101 -21.14 11.97 -4.39
CA ASN A 101 -20.50 10.72 -4.80
C ASN A 101 -21.36 9.55 -4.31
N VAL A 102 -21.81 8.71 -5.22
CA VAL A 102 -22.60 7.51 -4.94
C VAL A 102 -21.81 6.31 -5.43
N SER A 103 -21.44 5.42 -4.53
CA SER A 103 -20.83 4.13 -4.84
C SER A 103 -21.81 3.02 -4.51
N LYS A 104 -21.91 2.02 -5.36
CA LYS A 104 -22.76 0.85 -5.20
C LYS A 104 -21.99 -0.40 -5.59
N ALA A 105 -21.99 -1.41 -4.73
CA ALA A 105 -21.35 -2.68 -5.01
C ALA A 105 -22.38 -3.82 -4.93
N ASN A 106 -22.32 -4.72 -5.92
CA ASN A 106 -23.01 -6.00 -5.92
C ASN A 106 -21.98 -7.09 -6.11
N SER A 107 -22.11 -8.19 -5.39
CA SER A 107 -21.24 -9.34 -5.59
C SER A 107 -21.98 -10.64 -5.38
N LEU A 108 -21.63 -11.66 -6.15
CA LEU A 108 -22.03 -13.04 -5.92
C LEU A 108 -20.79 -13.91 -6.04
N MET A 109 -20.46 -14.63 -4.97
CA MET A 109 -19.41 -15.64 -4.95
C MET A 109 -20.02 -17.00 -4.61
N ILE A 110 -19.64 -18.00 -5.37
CA ILE A 110 -20.02 -19.40 -5.16
C ILE A 110 -18.74 -20.21 -5.06
N ASP A 111 -18.57 -20.94 -3.96
CA ASP A 111 -17.39 -21.75 -3.67
C ASP A 111 -17.84 -23.14 -3.19
N SER A 112 -17.51 -24.18 -3.93
CA SER A 112 -17.81 -25.55 -3.51
C SER A 112 -17.02 -26.00 -2.28
N LYS A 113 -16.00 -25.22 -1.85
CA LYS A 113 -15.09 -25.53 -0.73
C LYS A 113 -14.61 -26.99 -0.80
N THR A 114 -14.69 -27.70 0.31
CA THR A 114 -14.33 -29.10 0.43
C THR A 114 -15.50 -30.06 0.11
N ALA A 115 -16.71 -29.54 -0.11
CA ALA A 115 -17.80 -30.32 -0.66
C ALA A 115 -17.52 -30.54 -2.14
N SER A 116 -17.35 -31.73 -2.55
CA SER A 116 -16.99 -32.14 -3.90
C SER A 116 -18.02 -31.70 -4.94
N LEU A 117 -17.59 -31.74 -6.19
CA LEU A 117 -18.49 -31.68 -7.33
C LEU A 117 -19.18 -33.06 -7.52
N TYR A 118 -20.39 -33.11 -8.08
CA TYR A 118 -21.07 -34.38 -8.42
C TYR A 118 -20.29 -35.19 -9.43
N ARG A 119 -19.78 -34.53 -10.49
CA ARG A 119 -18.96 -35.14 -11.55
C ARG A 119 -17.56 -34.54 -11.52
N PRO A 120 -16.51 -35.37 -11.63
CA PRO A 120 -15.13 -34.90 -11.58
C PRO A 120 -14.82 -33.93 -12.72
N ASN A 121 -14.17 -32.83 -12.38
CA ASN A 121 -13.67 -31.84 -13.33
C ASN A 121 -14.72 -31.16 -14.21
N VAL A 122 -16.00 -31.22 -13.86
CA VAL A 122 -17.09 -30.47 -14.50
C VAL A 122 -17.34 -29.20 -13.67
N PHE A 123 -16.80 -28.08 -14.13
CA PHE A 123 -16.80 -26.80 -13.40
C PHE A 123 -17.97 -25.93 -13.82
N THR A 124 -19.15 -26.29 -13.30
CA THR A 124 -20.41 -25.55 -13.43
C THR A 124 -21.08 -25.42 -12.07
N VAL A 125 -21.83 -24.34 -11.87
CA VAL A 125 -22.56 -24.11 -10.60
C VAL A 125 -23.54 -25.27 -10.30
N SER A 126 -24.23 -25.77 -11.32
CA SER A 126 -25.16 -26.89 -11.18
C SER A 126 -24.51 -28.23 -10.77
N ASN A 127 -23.19 -28.34 -10.91
CA ASN A 127 -22.43 -29.53 -10.52
C ASN A 127 -21.87 -29.45 -9.09
N ILE A 128 -22.14 -28.36 -8.36
CA ILE A 128 -21.73 -28.20 -6.96
C ILE A 128 -22.70 -28.94 -6.04
N ILE A 129 -22.17 -29.73 -5.11
CA ILE A 129 -22.94 -30.33 -4.05
C ILE A 129 -23.17 -29.28 -2.97
N PHE A 130 -24.32 -28.61 -2.98
CA PHE A 130 -24.73 -27.68 -1.95
C PHE A 130 -25.14 -28.40 -0.67
N SER A 131 -24.16 -28.95 0.04
CA SER A 131 -24.32 -29.48 1.38
C SER A 131 -23.99 -28.37 2.40
N SER A 132 -24.03 -28.71 3.71
CA SER A 132 -23.58 -27.81 4.79
C SER A 132 -22.14 -27.28 4.60
N LYS A 133 -21.35 -27.86 3.69
CA LYS A 133 -19.99 -27.44 3.33
C LYS A 133 -19.92 -26.50 2.13
N GLY A 134 -20.99 -26.36 1.34
CA GLY A 134 -21.06 -25.38 0.26
C GLY A 134 -21.06 -23.95 0.80
N TYR A 135 -20.67 -22.99 -0.05
CA TYR A 135 -20.62 -21.60 0.32
C TYR A 135 -21.14 -20.69 -0.79
N ILE A 136 -22.12 -19.88 -0.46
CA ILE A 136 -22.63 -18.80 -1.30
C ILE A 136 -22.51 -17.51 -0.48
N ASN A 137 -21.85 -16.51 -1.04
CA ASN A 137 -21.77 -15.16 -0.46
C ASN A 137 -22.32 -14.16 -1.46
N GLN A 138 -23.32 -13.41 -1.06
CA GLN A 138 -23.96 -12.42 -1.89
C GLN A 138 -24.02 -11.07 -1.16
N THR A 139 -23.60 -10.03 -1.84
CA THR A 139 -23.79 -8.65 -1.40
C THR A 139 -24.70 -7.97 -2.41
N ILE A 140 -25.79 -7.39 -1.94
CA ILE A 140 -26.75 -6.67 -2.77
C ILE A 140 -26.77 -5.22 -2.31
N ASP A 141 -26.59 -4.30 -3.27
CA ASP A 141 -26.78 -2.87 -3.07
C ASP A 141 -26.01 -2.28 -1.89
N ALA A 142 -24.76 -2.75 -1.66
CA ALA A 142 -23.88 -2.09 -0.71
C ALA A 142 -23.60 -0.66 -1.19
N LYS A 143 -24.36 0.31 -0.64
CA LYS A 143 -24.40 1.67 -1.12
C LYS A 143 -23.74 2.63 -0.13
N ARG A 144 -22.90 3.52 -0.66
CA ARG A 144 -22.32 4.65 0.05
C ARG A 144 -22.63 5.92 -0.71
N THR A 145 -23.13 6.92 -0.02
CA THR A 145 -23.39 8.26 -0.58
C THR A 145 -22.65 9.29 0.26
N ILE A 146 -21.86 10.14 -0.39
CA ILE A 146 -21.21 11.29 0.24
C ILE A 146 -21.71 12.53 -0.46
N GLN A 147 -22.22 13.49 0.31
CA GLN A 147 -22.56 14.85 -0.12
C GLN A 147 -21.54 15.79 0.49
N SER A 148 -21.14 16.80 -0.26
CA SER A 148 -20.09 17.72 0.17
C SER A 148 -20.40 19.15 -0.18
N LEU A 149 -20.02 20.06 0.73
CA LEU A 149 -19.91 21.49 0.46
C LEU A 149 -18.45 21.88 0.67
N PHE A 150 -17.85 22.56 -0.31
CA PHE A 150 -16.44 22.95 -0.22
C PHE A 150 -16.19 24.34 -0.78
N GLY A 151 -15.16 24.99 -0.25
CA GLY A 151 -14.66 26.25 -0.74
C GLY A 151 -13.13 26.27 -0.74
N THR A 152 -12.57 26.91 -1.74
CA THR A 152 -11.12 27.15 -1.86
C THR A 152 -10.88 28.62 -2.18
N ALA A 153 -9.83 29.21 -1.63
CA ALA A 153 -9.39 30.54 -1.96
C ALA A 153 -7.87 30.61 -1.95
N GLN A 154 -7.29 31.16 -3.00
CA GLN A 154 -5.89 31.53 -3.08
C GLN A 154 -5.80 33.04 -3.26
N VAL A 155 -5.06 33.70 -2.38
CA VAL A 155 -4.76 35.11 -2.47
C VAL A 155 -3.26 35.26 -2.73
N GLY A 156 -2.90 35.78 -3.89
CA GLY A 156 -1.53 36.10 -4.28
C GLY A 156 -1.24 37.60 -4.11
N TRP A 157 -0.05 37.95 -3.66
CA TRP A 157 0.44 39.32 -3.58
C TRP A 157 1.77 39.45 -4.29
N LYS A 158 1.82 40.33 -5.32
CA LYS A 158 3.00 40.63 -6.15
C LYS A 158 3.66 39.38 -6.76
N ASP A 159 2.88 38.34 -7.05
CA ASP A 159 3.36 37.02 -7.50
C ASP A 159 4.52 36.46 -6.64
N ALA A 160 4.57 36.87 -5.37
CA ALA A 160 5.61 36.51 -4.42
C ALA A 160 5.08 35.79 -3.18
N ILE A 161 3.95 36.21 -2.65
CA ILE A 161 3.33 35.59 -1.46
C ILE A 161 1.95 35.08 -1.83
N TYR A 162 1.67 33.83 -1.49
CA TYR A 162 0.38 33.20 -1.72
C TYR A 162 -0.15 32.61 -0.42
N LEU A 163 -1.39 32.93 -0.11
CA LEU A 163 -2.17 32.32 0.97
C LEU A 163 -3.24 31.45 0.35
N ASP A 164 -3.17 30.15 0.63
CA ASP A 164 -4.15 29.14 0.21
C ASP A 164 -5.02 28.77 1.40
N ILE A 165 -6.33 28.83 1.24
CA ILE A 165 -7.32 28.43 2.25
C ILE A 165 -8.29 27.46 1.61
N THR A 166 -8.52 26.32 2.22
CA THR A 166 -9.58 25.40 1.82
C THR A 166 -10.42 24.98 3.02
N ALA A 167 -11.70 24.76 2.77
CA ALA A 167 -12.63 24.25 3.77
C ALA A 167 -13.60 23.30 3.09
N ARG A 168 -13.86 22.16 3.73
CA ARG A 168 -14.80 21.17 3.21
C ARG A 168 -15.58 20.54 4.36
N ASN A 169 -16.86 20.30 4.14
CA ASN A 169 -17.70 19.49 5.01
C ASN A 169 -18.35 18.37 4.21
N ASP A 170 -18.20 17.15 4.69
CA ASP A 170 -18.75 15.94 4.06
C ASP A 170 -19.81 15.30 4.96
N TRP A 171 -20.93 14.90 4.36
CA TRP A 171 -21.98 14.10 4.97
C TRP A 171 -21.99 12.72 4.28
N SER A 172 -21.63 11.69 5.04
CA SER A 172 -21.57 10.33 4.52
C SER A 172 -22.70 9.46 5.07
N SER A 173 -23.31 8.65 4.20
CA SER A 173 -24.33 7.67 4.60
C SER A 173 -23.77 6.58 5.50
N THR A 174 -22.44 6.36 5.52
CA THR A 174 -21.79 5.37 6.41
C THR A 174 -21.78 5.82 7.87
N LEU A 175 -22.06 7.11 8.14
CA LEU A 175 -22.24 7.65 9.49
C LEU A 175 -23.70 7.60 9.96
N ALA A 176 -24.59 6.96 9.20
CA ALA A 176 -25.96 6.76 9.62
C ALA A 176 -26.01 6.10 11.02
N ASN A 177 -26.97 6.51 11.84
CA ASN A 177 -27.14 6.06 13.22
C ASN A 177 -25.99 6.43 14.18
N THR A 178 -25.11 7.35 13.79
CA THR A 178 -24.09 7.92 14.69
C THR A 178 -24.38 9.37 15.01
N GLU A 179 -23.77 9.89 16.09
CA GLU A 179 -23.85 11.32 16.44
C GLU A 179 -23.25 12.23 15.35
N SER A 180 -22.29 11.73 14.58
CA SER A 180 -21.63 12.47 13.51
C SER A 180 -22.49 12.66 12.25
N MET A 181 -23.64 11.97 12.14
CA MET A 181 -24.50 12.05 10.97
C MET A 181 -25.05 13.46 10.71
N LYS A 182 -25.46 14.19 11.76
CA LYS A 182 -26.11 15.50 11.62
C LYS A 182 -25.17 16.58 11.10
N ASN A 183 -23.96 16.63 11.65
CA ASN A 183 -22.99 17.69 11.37
C ASN A 183 -22.03 17.34 10.24
N GLY A 184 -21.98 16.06 9.85
CA GLY A 184 -20.93 15.57 8.97
C GLY A 184 -19.55 15.70 9.63
N PHE A 185 -18.53 15.83 8.82
CA PHE A 185 -17.17 16.09 9.28
C PHE A 185 -16.51 17.20 8.47
N PHE A 186 -16.11 18.23 9.20
CA PHE A 186 -15.48 19.42 8.66
C PHE A 186 -13.96 19.30 8.74
N TYR A 187 -13.27 19.72 7.67
CA TYR A 187 -11.82 19.73 7.62
C TYR A 187 -11.28 20.91 6.80
N PRO A 188 -10.52 21.79 7.43
CA PRO A 188 -9.88 22.94 6.81
C PRO A 188 -8.44 22.65 6.39
N SER A 189 -7.90 23.46 5.47
CA SER A 189 -6.47 23.62 5.30
C SER A 189 -6.08 25.07 5.08
N VAL A 190 -4.86 25.41 5.50
CA VAL A 190 -4.23 26.72 5.27
C VAL A 190 -2.80 26.48 4.83
N GLY A 191 -2.39 27.09 3.74
CA GLY A 191 -1.04 27.07 3.20
C GLY A 191 -0.51 28.48 2.98
N LEU A 192 0.76 28.70 3.27
CA LEU A 192 1.50 29.92 2.96
C LEU A 192 2.70 29.57 2.07
N THR A 193 2.79 30.22 0.94
CA THR A 193 3.93 30.10 0.02
C THR A 193 4.57 31.45 -0.18
N TRP A 194 5.88 31.51 -0.02
CA TRP A 194 6.70 32.70 -0.31
C TRP A 194 7.74 32.38 -1.38
N ILE A 195 7.55 32.95 -2.56
CA ILE A 195 8.54 32.92 -3.65
C ILE A 195 9.51 34.05 -3.41
N MET A 196 10.58 33.77 -2.65
CA MET A 196 11.54 34.76 -2.19
C MET A 196 12.24 35.44 -3.34
N SER A 197 12.55 34.71 -4.42
CA SER A 197 13.16 35.22 -5.63
C SER A 197 12.35 36.31 -6.35
N ASN A 198 11.01 36.37 -6.10
CA ASN A 198 10.16 37.41 -6.69
C ASN A 198 10.08 38.69 -5.81
N SER A 199 10.49 38.62 -4.55
CA SER A 199 10.38 39.74 -3.60
C SER A 199 11.73 40.30 -3.16
N ILE A 200 12.81 39.54 -3.24
CA ILE A 200 14.16 39.94 -2.80
C ILE A 200 15.12 39.68 -3.93
N LYS A 201 16.01 40.67 -4.19
CA LYS A 201 17.08 40.50 -5.15
C LYS A 201 18.13 39.55 -4.58
N LEU A 202 18.21 38.36 -5.15
CA LEU A 202 19.16 37.31 -4.77
C LEU A 202 20.48 37.47 -5.57
N PRO A 203 21.59 36.88 -5.09
CA PRO A 203 22.82 36.74 -5.89
C PRO A 203 22.51 36.01 -7.21
N GLU A 204 23.22 36.38 -8.28
CA GLU A 204 22.98 35.88 -9.66
C GLU A 204 23.07 34.36 -9.80
N TRP A 205 23.81 33.70 -8.92
CA TRP A 205 23.90 32.23 -8.91
C TRP A 205 22.68 31.52 -8.29
N ILE A 206 21.76 32.25 -7.63
CA ILE A 206 20.48 31.73 -7.13
C ILE A 206 19.38 32.22 -8.09
N ASN A 207 18.79 31.29 -8.84
CA ASN A 207 17.80 31.64 -9.85
C ASN A 207 16.38 31.58 -9.30
N PHE A 208 16.13 30.72 -8.28
CA PHE A 208 14.83 30.54 -7.69
C PHE A 208 14.96 30.15 -6.23
N SER A 209 14.07 30.70 -5.41
CA SER A 209 13.93 30.31 -4.01
C SER A 209 12.46 30.42 -3.58
N LYS A 210 11.95 29.37 -2.96
CA LYS A 210 10.59 29.29 -2.47
C LYS A 210 10.55 28.60 -1.10
N PHE A 211 9.75 29.13 -0.19
CA PHE A 211 9.38 28.53 1.08
C PHE A 211 7.88 28.21 1.08
N ARG A 212 7.50 27.11 1.70
CA ARG A 212 6.11 26.72 1.88
C ARG A 212 5.88 26.17 3.29
N GLY A 213 4.74 26.51 3.86
CA GLY A 213 4.27 25.92 5.11
C GLY A 213 2.78 25.68 5.02
N SER A 214 2.32 24.55 5.53
CA SER A 214 0.90 24.21 5.50
C SER A 214 0.44 23.52 6.77
N PHE A 215 -0.82 23.74 7.08
CA PHE A 215 -1.62 22.98 8.03
C PHE A 215 -2.83 22.45 7.28
N ALA A 216 -3.08 21.15 7.36
CA ALA A 216 -4.22 20.53 6.69
C ALA A 216 -4.87 19.49 7.59
N GLN A 217 -6.19 19.41 7.53
CA GLN A 217 -6.95 18.28 8.06
C GLN A 217 -7.66 17.56 6.91
N VAL A 218 -7.77 16.23 7.04
CA VAL A 218 -8.54 15.38 6.13
C VAL A 218 -9.36 14.40 6.96
N GLY A 219 -10.64 14.32 6.64
CA GLY A 219 -11.56 13.36 7.25
C GLY A 219 -11.71 12.12 6.38
N ASN A 220 -11.86 10.95 7.01
CA ASN A 220 -12.23 9.69 6.36
C ASN A 220 -13.43 9.09 7.09
N ASP A 221 -14.46 8.71 6.33
CA ASP A 221 -15.67 8.12 6.91
C ASP A 221 -15.48 6.61 7.24
N LEU A 222 -16.57 5.96 7.66
CA LEU A 222 -16.56 4.57 8.08
C LEU A 222 -16.76 3.61 6.90
N PRO A 223 -16.31 2.35 6.99
CA PRO A 223 -16.67 1.31 6.03
C PRO A 223 -18.19 1.11 5.95
N ILE A 224 -18.66 0.66 4.80
CA ILE A 224 -20.09 0.36 4.58
C ILE A 224 -20.53 -0.76 5.52
N GLY A 225 -21.71 -0.61 6.12
CA GLY A 225 -22.40 -1.69 6.83
C GLY A 225 -22.06 -1.86 8.31
N ILE A 226 -21.15 -1.05 8.89
CA ILE A 226 -20.80 -1.20 10.31
C ILE A 226 -21.71 -0.41 11.28
N THR A 227 -22.46 0.56 10.77
CA THR A 227 -23.38 1.38 11.57
C THR A 227 -24.85 1.07 11.32
N ASN A 228 -25.14 0.19 10.37
CA ASN A 228 -26.51 -0.18 9.98
C ASN A 228 -26.61 -1.70 9.78
N LEU A 229 -26.33 -2.45 10.84
CA LEU A 229 -26.44 -3.90 10.86
C LEU A 229 -27.77 -4.30 11.49
N ALA A 230 -28.39 -5.37 10.97
CA ALA A 230 -29.49 -6.00 11.67
C ALA A 230 -28.95 -6.73 12.91
N ASP A 231 -29.50 -6.44 14.08
CA ASP A 231 -29.06 -7.08 15.34
C ASP A 231 -29.35 -8.56 15.37
N ILE A 232 -30.43 -8.99 14.71
CA ILE A 232 -30.88 -10.38 14.68
C ILE A 232 -31.25 -10.75 13.27
N ILE A 233 -30.66 -11.84 12.79
CA ILE A 233 -30.97 -12.43 11.48
C ILE A 233 -31.68 -13.77 11.72
N GLN A 234 -32.87 -13.92 11.17
CA GLN A 234 -33.58 -15.22 11.18
C GLN A 234 -33.11 -16.04 9.98
N CYS A 235 -32.57 -17.22 10.24
CA CYS A 235 -32.05 -18.11 9.21
C CYS A 235 -32.59 -19.52 9.45
N GLY A 236 -33.41 -20.04 8.52
CA GLY A 236 -33.88 -21.46 8.57
C GLY A 236 -34.56 -21.89 9.85
N GLY A 237 -35.34 -21.02 10.52
CA GLY A 237 -36.01 -21.31 11.79
C GLY A 237 -35.15 -21.08 13.04
N SER A 238 -33.92 -20.65 12.88
CA SER A 238 -33.01 -20.26 13.97
C SER A 238 -32.81 -18.74 13.99
N ILE A 239 -32.68 -18.17 15.18
CA ILE A 239 -32.28 -16.77 15.35
C ILE A 239 -30.77 -16.75 15.49
N GLN A 240 -30.12 -16.02 14.60
CA GLN A 240 -28.68 -15.82 14.64
C GLN A 240 -28.39 -14.32 14.84
N THR A 241 -27.59 -13.99 15.84
CA THR A 241 -27.10 -12.63 16.06
C THR A 241 -26.06 -12.29 15.01
N ASN A 242 -25.96 -11.01 14.69
CA ASN A 242 -24.84 -10.50 13.91
C ASN A 242 -23.54 -10.67 14.70
N ASP A 243 -22.44 -10.99 14.02
CA ASP A 243 -21.11 -11.10 14.66
C ASP A 243 -20.57 -9.74 15.14
N ILE A 244 -21.13 -8.64 14.65
CA ILE A 244 -20.63 -7.28 14.91
C ILE A 244 -21.66 -6.49 15.73
N GLU A 245 -21.23 -5.97 16.87
CA GLU A 245 -22.00 -5.05 17.70
C GLU A 245 -22.14 -3.69 17.02
N GLN A 246 -23.39 -3.21 16.86
CA GLN A 246 -23.68 -1.89 16.35
C GLN A 246 -23.39 -0.82 17.40
N ARG A 247 -22.72 0.27 17.00
CA ARG A 247 -22.38 1.37 17.90
C ARG A 247 -22.70 2.73 17.28
N GLY A 248 -23.40 3.57 18.05
CA GLY A 248 -23.76 4.94 17.66
C GLY A 248 -22.69 5.99 17.98
N ASP A 249 -21.64 5.65 18.73
CA ASP A 249 -20.59 6.57 19.16
C ASP A 249 -19.39 6.63 18.18
N LEU A 250 -19.46 5.92 17.05
CA LEU A 250 -18.41 5.93 16.05
C LEU A 250 -18.26 7.27 15.35
N LYS A 251 -17.02 7.69 15.15
CA LYS A 251 -16.61 8.97 14.55
C LYS A 251 -15.77 8.77 13.32
N PRO A 252 -15.74 9.73 12.38
CA PRO A 252 -14.77 9.73 11.28
C PRO A 252 -13.34 9.76 11.80
N GLU A 253 -12.42 9.15 11.04
CA GLU A 253 -11.00 9.35 11.25
C GLU A 253 -10.59 10.74 10.79
N ILE A 254 -9.70 11.41 11.55
CA ILE A 254 -9.16 12.71 11.19
C ILE A 254 -7.65 12.66 11.18
N SER A 255 -7.08 12.92 10.02
CA SER A 255 -5.64 13.13 9.84
C SER A 255 -5.32 14.61 9.82
N THR A 256 -4.39 15.03 10.66
CA THR A 256 -3.91 16.41 10.75
C THR A 256 -2.44 16.45 10.37
N SER A 257 -2.08 17.18 9.32
CA SER A 257 -0.71 17.36 8.83
C SER A 257 -0.22 18.77 9.03
N ILE A 258 1.05 18.89 9.38
CA ILE A 258 1.84 20.12 9.35
C ILE A 258 3.05 19.85 8.47
N GLU A 259 3.29 20.73 7.51
CA GLU A 259 4.37 20.58 6.54
C GLU A 259 5.15 21.88 6.38
N PHE A 260 6.47 21.77 6.25
CA PHE A 260 7.36 22.85 5.87
C PHE A 260 8.26 22.39 4.74
N GLY A 261 8.40 23.21 3.70
CA GLY A 261 9.23 22.88 2.56
C GLY A 261 9.95 24.09 2.00
N THR A 262 11.04 23.81 1.29
CA THR A 262 11.80 24.83 0.57
C THR A 262 12.33 24.27 -0.74
N GLU A 263 12.30 25.09 -1.78
CA GLU A 263 12.80 24.75 -3.11
C GLU A 263 13.79 25.84 -3.55
N TRP A 264 14.93 25.39 -4.04
CA TRP A 264 16.00 26.27 -4.53
C TRP A 264 16.50 25.80 -5.88
N LYS A 265 16.83 26.76 -6.77
CA LYS A 265 17.51 26.49 -8.05
C LYS A 265 18.70 27.41 -8.20
N PHE A 266 19.80 26.84 -8.63
CA PHE A 266 21.12 27.50 -8.69
C PHE A 266 21.74 27.35 -10.08
N PHE A 267 22.69 28.27 -10.39
CA PHE A 267 23.57 28.20 -11.55
C PHE A 267 22.80 28.04 -12.88
N ASN A 268 21.87 28.95 -13.15
CA ASN A 268 20.97 28.91 -14.32
C ASN A 268 20.13 27.62 -14.36
N ASN A 269 19.56 27.27 -13.20
CA ASN A 269 18.75 26.08 -12.99
C ASN A 269 19.51 24.76 -13.24
N ARG A 270 20.84 24.76 -13.16
CA ARG A 270 21.66 23.56 -13.32
C ARG A 270 21.65 22.65 -12.10
N PHE A 271 21.36 23.19 -10.94
CA PHE A 271 21.25 22.46 -9.70
C PHE A 271 19.99 22.89 -8.96
N GLY A 272 19.21 21.91 -8.48
CA GLY A 272 17.97 22.09 -7.74
C GLY A 272 17.95 21.29 -6.44
N ILE A 273 17.36 21.87 -5.41
CA ILE A 273 17.08 21.22 -4.12
C ILE A 273 15.60 21.45 -3.81
N ASP A 274 14.87 20.40 -3.50
CA ASP A 274 13.54 20.46 -2.87
C ASP A 274 13.60 19.64 -1.58
N PHE A 275 13.29 20.29 -0.46
CA PHE A 275 13.26 19.67 0.86
C PHE A 275 11.90 19.89 1.49
N THR A 276 11.33 18.82 2.07
CA THR A 276 10.08 18.87 2.85
C THR A 276 10.26 18.10 4.15
N TRP A 277 9.81 18.71 5.23
CA TRP A 277 9.58 18.05 6.50
C TRP A 277 8.09 18.03 6.77
N TYR A 278 7.57 16.91 7.28
CA TYR A 278 6.17 16.76 7.64
C TYR A 278 5.96 16.01 8.95
N ARG A 279 4.82 16.30 9.56
CA ARG A 279 4.26 15.52 10.67
C ARG A 279 2.78 15.37 10.48
N THR A 280 2.30 14.13 10.45
CA THR A 280 0.89 13.76 10.34
C THR A 280 0.45 12.98 11.58
N ASP A 281 -0.59 13.44 12.24
CA ASP A 281 -1.27 12.80 13.37
C ASP A 281 -2.66 12.32 12.92
N THR A 282 -2.88 11.01 12.86
CA THR A 282 -4.20 10.41 12.59
C THR A 282 -4.86 10.03 13.90
N LYS A 283 -6.07 10.54 14.15
CA LYS A 283 -6.88 10.29 15.35
C LYS A 283 -8.16 9.53 14.99
N ASN A 284 -8.80 8.92 16.00
CA ASN A 284 -10.04 8.17 15.87
C ASN A 284 -9.93 7.00 14.88
N GLN A 285 -8.77 6.37 14.80
CA GLN A 285 -8.58 5.24 13.90
C GLN A 285 -9.57 4.13 14.22
N LEU A 286 -10.24 3.61 13.20
CA LEU A 286 -11.25 2.59 13.36
C LEU A 286 -10.60 1.22 13.52
N LEU A 287 -10.86 0.57 14.65
CA LEU A 287 -10.35 -0.76 14.97
C LEU A 287 -11.49 -1.74 15.21
N ARG A 288 -11.37 -2.95 14.66
CA ARG A 288 -12.22 -4.09 15.00
C ARG A 288 -11.58 -4.86 16.16
N VAL A 289 -12.25 -4.92 17.28
CA VAL A 289 -11.79 -5.64 18.48
C VAL A 289 -12.76 -6.78 18.82
N ALA A 290 -12.22 -7.87 19.38
CA ALA A 290 -13.03 -8.95 19.89
C ALA A 290 -13.80 -8.49 21.15
N ASN A 291 -15.04 -8.92 21.28
CA ASN A 291 -15.80 -8.75 22.50
C ASN A 291 -15.39 -9.77 23.57
N PRO A 292 -15.62 -9.49 24.86
CA PRO A 292 -15.41 -10.49 25.92
C PRO A 292 -16.20 -11.77 25.68
N ALA A 293 -15.66 -12.88 26.16
CA ALA A 293 -16.36 -14.17 26.13
C ALA A 293 -17.72 -14.05 26.85
N GLY A 294 -18.78 -14.55 26.22
CA GLY A 294 -20.15 -14.42 26.72
C GLY A 294 -20.94 -13.24 26.16
N SER A 295 -20.35 -12.37 25.35
CA SER A 295 -21.07 -11.38 24.57
C SER A 295 -21.92 -12.04 23.48
N LEU A 296 -23.08 -11.43 23.15
CA LEU A 296 -23.91 -11.84 22.01
C LEU A 296 -23.22 -11.60 20.66
N TYR A 297 -22.20 -10.71 20.63
CA TYR A 297 -21.47 -10.31 19.44
C TYR A 297 -20.00 -10.73 19.56
N ALA A 298 -19.43 -11.27 18.50
CA ALA A 298 -18.02 -11.67 18.47
C ALA A 298 -17.07 -10.47 18.42
N PHE A 299 -17.46 -9.40 17.73
CA PHE A 299 -16.62 -8.23 17.47
C PHE A 299 -17.39 -6.93 17.66
N ARG A 300 -16.63 -5.85 17.88
CA ARG A 300 -17.13 -4.47 17.81
C ARG A 300 -16.10 -3.57 17.15
N TYR A 301 -16.57 -2.48 16.58
CA TYR A 301 -15.70 -1.39 16.11
C TYR A 301 -15.59 -0.31 17.18
N ILE A 302 -14.39 0.22 17.35
CA ILE A 302 -14.10 1.35 18.24
C ILE A 302 -13.22 2.36 17.50
N ASN A 303 -13.42 3.64 17.79
CA ASN A 303 -12.44 4.65 17.43
C ASN A 303 -11.32 4.61 18.46
N ALA A 304 -10.15 4.22 18.07
CA ALA A 304 -9.04 4.04 18.98
C ALA A 304 -7.76 4.64 18.41
N GLY A 305 -7.06 5.31 19.30
CA GLY A 305 -5.69 5.64 19.07
C GLY A 305 -5.40 6.91 18.31
N LYS A 306 -4.14 7.27 18.47
CA LYS A 306 -3.46 8.31 17.72
C LYS A 306 -2.16 7.74 17.18
N ILE A 307 -2.03 7.77 15.87
CA ILE A 307 -0.82 7.35 15.17
C ILE A 307 -0.16 8.57 14.60
N ARG A 308 1.15 8.67 14.77
CA ARG A 308 1.98 9.75 14.28
C ARG A 308 2.97 9.24 13.24
N ASN A 309 3.06 9.96 12.13
CA ASN A 309 4.11 9.87 11.14
C ASN A 309 4.89 11.17 11.13
N THR A 310 6.21 11.11 11.15
CA THR A 310 7.10 12.25 11.00
C THR A 310 8.17 11.88 10.00
N GLY A 311 8.36 12.70 8.98
CA GLY A 311 9.29 12.36 7.92
C GLY A 311 9.93 13.56 7.26
N ILE A 312 10.89 13.25 6.41
CA ILE A 312 11.56 14.17 5.51
C ILE A 312 11.56 13.60 4.09
N GLU A 313 11.47 14.49 3.13
CA GLU A 313 11.64 14.20 1.73
C GLU A 313 12.66 15.18 1.15
N LEU A 314 13.61 14.67 0.36
CA LEU A 314 14.66 15.46 -0.28
C LEU A 314 14.79 15.02 -1.72
N THR A 315 14.74 16.01 -2.63
CA THR A 315 15.09 15.83 -4.03
C THR A 315 16.28 16.74 -4.35
N LEU A 316 17.34 16.14 -4.86
CA LEU A 316 18.48 16.86 -5.43
C LEU A 316 18.50 16.57 -6.93
N GLU A 317 18.48 17.58 -7.74
CA GLU A 317 18.58 17.43 -9.19
C GLU A 317 19.71 18.27 -9.76
N GLY A 318 20.35 17.79 -10.82
CA GLY A 318 21.44 18.50 -11.43
C GLY A 318 21.67 18.16 -12.89
N THR A 319 22.25 19.13 -13.61
CA THR A 319 22.79 18.97 -14.94
C THR A 319 24.28 19.41 -14.91
N PRO A 320 25.18 18.54 -14.35
CA PRO A 320 26.59 18.89 -14.13
C PRO A 320 27.29 19.22 -15.42
N PHE A 321 26.98 18.50 -16.49
CA PHE A 321 27.57 18.73 -17.81
C PHE A 321 26.49 18.92 -18.88
N MET A 322 26.64 19.97 -19.66
CA MET A 322 25.80 20.26 -20.82
C MET A 322 26.60 21.06 -21.83
N ASN A 323 26.74 20.51 -23.03
CA ASN A 323 27.23 21.18 -24.22
C ASN A 323 26.36 20.82 -25.43
N GLU A 324 26.70 21.27 -26.62
CA GLU A 324 25.92 21.03 -27.85
C GLU A 324 25.65 19.52 -28.14
N ASN A 325 26.57 18.65 -27.80
CA ASN A 325 26.52 17.24 -28.15
C ASN A 325 26.23 16.30 -26.96
N PHE A 326 26.53 16.74 -25.73
CA PHE A 326 26.47 15.91 -24.55
C PHE A 326 25.72 16.61 -23.41
N ARG A 327 24.81 15.86 -22.78
CA ARG A 327 24.10 16.30 -21.58
C ARG A 327 24.06 15.17 -20.56
N TRP A 328 24.46 15.47 -19.33
CA TRP A 328 24.26 14.59 -18.19
C TRP A 328 23.28 15.25 -17.22
N LYS A 329 22.11 14.59 -17.00
CA LYS A 329 21.14 14.95 -15.96
C LYS A 329 21.17 13.86 -14.89
N THR A 330 21.22 14.26 -13.61
CA THR A 330 21.17 13.35 -12.46
C THR A 330 20.17 13.85 -11.45
N ALA A 331 19.50 12.93 -10.74
CA ALA A 331 18.64 13.27 -9.61
C ALA A 331 18.73 12.20 -8.52
N VAL A 332 18.73 12.66 -7.26
CA VAL A 332 18.65 11.81 -6.07
C VAL A 332 17.37 12.18 -5.33
N ASN A 333 16.54 11.20 -5.07
CA ASN A 333 15.35 11.31 -4.23
C ASN A 333 15.57 10.50 -2.96
N MET A 334 15.24 11.07 -1.81
CA MET A 334 15.30 10.42 -0.51
C MET A 334 13.99 10.66 0.24
N SER A 335 13.45 9.63 0.86
CA SER A 335 12.34 9.75 1.81
C SER A 335 12.62 8.95 3.08
N MET A 336 12.27 9.52 4.22
CA MET A 336 12.35 8.89 5.54
C MET A 336 11.02 9.11 6.25
N ASN A 337 10.46 8.07 6.86
CA ASN A 337 9.25 8.18 7.67
C ASN A 337 9.42 7.43 8.98
N ARG A 338 9.15 8.07 10.10
CA ARG A 338 9.10 7.46 11.43
C ARG A 338 7.68 7.42 11.93
N ASN A 339 7.16 6.22 12.08
CA ASN A 339 5.85 5.95 12.61
C ASN A 339 5.90 5.74 14.12
N LYS A 340 4.86 6.16 14.84
CA LYS A 340 4.69 5.90 16.28
C LYS A 340 3.21 5.79 16.64
N VAL A 341 2.85 4.75 17.37
CA VAL A 341 1.56 4.62 18.05
C VAL A 341 1.62 5.45 19.33
N VAL A 342 1.05 6.66 19.30
CA VAL A 342 1.15 7.63 20.40
C VAL A 342 0.24 7.23 21.56
N SER A 343 -0.98 6.78 21.24
CA SER A 343 -1.96 6.29 22.21
C SER A 343 -2.92 5.33 21.54
N LEU A 344 -3.50 4.44 22.31
CA LEU A 344 -4.59 3.56 21.92
C LEU A 344 -5.86 3.88 22.72
N HIS A 345 -6.78 2.94 22.80
CA HIS A 345 -7.99 3.09 23.58
C HIS A 345 -7.69 2.93 25.09
N LYS A 346 -8.47 3.59 25.95
CA LYS A 346 -8.29 3.49 27.42
C LYS A 346 -8.28 2.05 27.95
N ASP A 347 -9.10 1.17 27.35
CA ASP A 347 -9.29 -0.22 27.77
C ASP A 347 -8.36 -1.21 26.99
N TYR A 348 -7.69 -0.75 25.94
CA TYR A 348 -6.86 -1.60 25.07
C TYR A 348 -5.50 -0.95 24.83
N LYS A 349 -4.45 -1.49 25.44
CA LYS A 349 -3.06 -1.03 25.28
C LYS A 349 -2.31 -1.73 24.14
N SER A 350 -2.89 -2.80 23.65
CA SER A 350 -2.40 -3.56 22.50
C SER A 350 -3.55 -4.33 21.85
N PHE A 351 -3.42 -4.61 20.57
CA PHE A 351 -4.30 -5.53 19.84
C PHE A 351 -3.57 -6.15 18.67
N ARG A 352 -4.00 -7.34 18.31
CA ARG A 352 -3.50 -8.05 17.14
C ARG A 352 -4.08 -7.40 15.88
N TYR A 353 -3.20 -6.92 15.02
CA TYR A 353 -3.59 -6.20 13.81
C TYR A 353 -3.69 -7.11 12.59
N GLY A 354 -2.85 -8.13 12.51
CA GLY A 354 -2.85 -9.10 11.43
C GLY A 354 -2.09 -10.36 11.78
N SER A 355 -2.46 -11.42 11.09
CA SER A 355 -1.80 -12.71 11.11
C SER A 355 -1.92 -13.27 9.70
N GLU A 356 -0.87 -13.92 9.21
CA GLU A 356 -0.87 -14.48 7.85
C GLU A 356 -1.76 -15.73 7.71
N GLY A 357 -2.19 -16.33 8.84
CA GLY A 357 -3.11 -17.47 8.86
C GLY A 357 -2.50 -18.81 8.46
N PHE A 358 -1.27 -18.83 7.96
CA PHE A 358 -0.56 -20.02 7.50
C PHE A 358 0.30 -20.64 8.60
N SER A 359 0.98 -19.83 9.39
CA SER A 359 1.81 -20.26 10.51
C SER A 359 1.34 -19.66 11.83
N MET A 360 1.86 -20.17 12.94
CA MET A 360 1.69 -19.60 14.27
C MET A 360 2.96 -18.86 14.71
N ALA A 361 3.82 -18.50 13.75
CA ALA A 361 5.15 -17.95 14.00
C ALA A 361 5.26 -16.46 13.65
N TYR A 362 4.20 -15.86 13.13
CA TYR A 362 4.15 -14.46 12.72
C TYR A 362 2.86 -13.80 13.16
N ASP A 363 2.95 -12.66 13.79
CA ASP A 363 1.86 -11.76 14.12
C ASP A 363 2.27 -10.31 13.98
N MET A 364 1.32 -9.47 13.60
CA MET A 364 1.44 -8.02 13.71
C MET A 364 0.62 -7.53 14.90
N TRP A 365 1.27 -6.85 15.81
CA TRP A 365 0.62 -6.22 16.95
C TRP A 365 0.81 -4.71 16.89
N VAL A 366 -0.24 -4.00 17.24
CA VAL A 366 -0.19 -2.57 17.52
C VAL A 366 -0.19 -2.40 19.02
N LYS A 367 0.88 -1.83 19.56
CA LYS A 367 1.04 -1.53 21.00
C LYS A 367 1.28 -0.05 21.22
N GLU A 368 0.72 0.49 22.30
CA GLU A 368 0.98 1.88 22.69
C GLU A 368 2.48 2.09 22.93
N GLY A 369 3.05 3.12 22.30
CA GLY A 369 4.48 3.41 22.31
C GLY A 369 5.31 2.70 21.22
N GLY A 370 4.78 1.64 20.60
CA GLY A 370 5.39 0.90 19.48
C GLY A 370 5.18 1.58 18.14
N LYS A 371 5.43 0.84 17.06
CA LYS A 371 5.29 1.29 15.67
C LYS A 371 4.25 0.45 14.92
N LEU A 372 3.59 1.02 13.92
CA LEU A 372 2.90 0.20 12.91
C LEU A 372 3.96 -0.56 12.11
N GLY A 373 3.67 -1.84 11.81
CA GLY A 373 4.64 -2.69 11.12
C GLY A 373 5.58 -3.45 12.06
N ASP A 374 5.41 -3.34 13.39
CA ASP A 374 6.13 -4.17 14.35
C ASP A 374 5.77 -5.65 14.13
N ILE A 375 6.79 -6.48 13.90
CA ILE A 375 6.70 -7.91 13.65
C ILE A 375 6.93 -8.65 14.96
N TYR A 376 6.00 -9.50 15.33
CA TYR A 376 6.07 -10.36 16.50
C TYR A 376 6.09 -11.83 16.07
N GLY A 377 6.76 -12.64 16.86
CA GLY A 377 6.86 -14.07 16.58
C GLY A 377 7.37 -14.86 17.78
N ASN A 378 7.82 -16.06 17.49
CA ASN A 378 8.46 -16.93 18.47
C ASN A 378 9.96 -16.60 18.52
N GLY A 379 10.43 -16.17 19.69
CA GLY A 379 11.84 -15.91 19.97
C GLY A 379 12.57 -17.11 20.55
N PHE A 380 13.89 -17.00 20.65
CA PHE A 380 14.70 -17.88 21.47
C PHE A 380 14.52 -17.55 22.95
N GLU A 381 14.37 -18.59 23.81
CA GLU A 381 14.47 -18.37 25.25
C GLU A 381 15.94 -18.10 25.61
N ARG A 382 16.18 -17.02 26.35
CA ARG A 382 17.52 -16.55 26.69
C ARG A 382 17.73 -16.54 28.22
N ASP A 383 18.96 -16.74 28.65
CA ASP A 383 19.36 -16.58 30.04
C ASP A 383 19.57 -15.10 30.43
N GLU A 384 19.97 -14.84 31.69
CA GLU A 384 20.21 -13.49 32.20
C GLU A 384 21.37 -12.76 31.48
N ASN A 385 22.24 -13.49 30.78
CA ASN A 385 23.35 -12.95 30.01
C ASN A 385 22.98 -12.80 28.50
N GLY A 386 21.73 -13.07 28.13
CA GLY A 386 21.25 -13.01 26.76
C GLY A 386 21.59 -14.21 25.88
N LYS A 387 22.21 -15.28 26.43
CA LYS A 387 22.55 -16.50 25.70
C LYS A 387 21.32 -17.37 25.51
N ILE A 388 21.25 -18.02 24.33
CA ILE A 388 20.18 -18.97 24.00
C ILE A 388 20.22 -20.14 24.98
N LYS A 389 19.06 -20.43 25.59
CA LYS A 389 18.88 -21.62 26.44
C LYS A 389 18.68 -22.85 25.60
N LEU A 390 19.31 -23.93 25.98
CA LEU A 390 19.20 -25.23 25.32
C LEU A 390 18.43 -26.22 26.23
N ASN A 391 17.66 -27.09 25.58
CA ASN A 391 17.03 -28.22 26.27
C ASN A 391 18.03 -29.36 26.52
N GLU A 392 17.60 -30.45 27.15
CA GLU A 392 18.41 -31.62 27.49
C GLU A 392 19.03 -32.29 26.24
N THR A 393 18.48 -32.09 25.07
CA THR A 393 18.98 -32.64 23.78
C THR A 393 19.90 -31.67 23.04
N GLY A 394 20.21 -30.51 23.63
CA GLY A 394 21.09 -29.51 23.04
C GLY A 394 20.42 -28.62 21.96
N ASN A 395 19.11 -28.63 21.88
CA ASN A 395 18.34 -27.76 20.94
C ASN A 395 17.85 -26.49 21.60
N PRO A 396 17.64 -25.40 20.84
CA PRO A 396 17.17 -24.14 21.39
C PRO A 396 15.75 -24.26 21.94
N ILE A 397 15.48 -23.57 23.05
CA ILE A 397 14.16 -23.47 23.65
C ILE A 397 13.42 -22.27 23.07
N LYS A 398 12.16 -22.48 22.72
CA LYS A 398 11.27 -21.48 22.11
C LYS A 398 10.45 -20.74 23.15
N VAL A 399 10.41 -19.40 23.06
CA VAL A 399 9.37 -18.58 23.71
C VAL A 399 8.07 -18.73 22.91
N THR A 400 7.03 -19.24 23.56
CA THR A 400 5.74 -19.49 22.92
C THR A 400 4.81 -18.27 22.98
N GLY A 401 3.84 -18.20 22.08
CA GLY A 401 2.75 -17.22 22.12
C GLY A 401 2.92 -16.01 21.19
N ASN A 402 3.88 -16.01 20.28
CA ASN A 402 4.15 -14.92 19.31
C ASN A 402 4.22 -13.53 19.97
N ASN A 403 4.84 -13.44 21.14
CA ASN A 403 4.86 -12.23 21.94
C ASN A 403 6.21 -11.49 21.90
N THR A 404 7.21 -12.07 21.25
CA THR A 404 8.54 -11.46 21.11
C THR A 404 8.52 -10.47 19.96
N LEU A 405 8.89 -9.22 20.22
CA LEU A 405 9.13 -8.24 19.17
C LEU A 405 10.43 -8.62 18.46
N LEU A 406 10.32 -8.94 17.17
CA LEU A 406 11.43 -9.45 16.36
C LEU A 406 12.01 -8.40 15.43
N GLY A 407 11.21 -7.42 15.02
CA GLY A 407 11.64 -6.37 14.10
C GLY A 407 10.50 -5.45 13.68
N ASN A 408 10.76 -4.61 12.70
CA ASN A 408 9.78 -3.70 12.11
C ASN A 408 9.90 -3.69 10.57
N ALA A 409 8.78 -3.85 9.88
CA ALA A 409 8.75 -3.95 8.42
C ALA A 409 9.05 -2.62 7.68
N ASN A 410 9.00 -1.47 8.36
CA ASN A 410 9.17 -0.17 7.70
C ASN A 410 10.65 0.15 7.51
N PRO A 411 11.05 0.62 6.31
CA PRO A 411 12.43 1.07 6.08
C PRO A 411 12.74 2.36 6.86
N ASP A 412 14.00 2.55 7.21
CA ASP A 412 14.51 3.81 7.75
C ASP A 412 14.60 4.89 6.69
N ALA A 413 14.99 4.50 5.46
CA ALA A 413 15.05 5.39 4.31
C ALA A 413 14.79 4.65 2.99
N LEU A 414 14.21 5.36 2.03
CA LEU A 414 14.12 4.98 0.62
C LEU A 414 14.92 5.98 -0.20
N LEU A 415 15.75 5.48 -1.11
CA LEU A 415 16.63 6.28 -1.97
C LEU A 415 16.42 5.88 -3.43
N GLY A 416 16.40 6.86 -4.31
CA GLY A 416 16.41 6.67 -5.76
C GLY A 416 17.45 7.56 -6.40
N TRP A 417 18.34 6.99 -7.19
CA TRP A 417 19.34 7.73 -7.94
C TRP A 417 19.19 7.47 -9.43
N SER A 418 18.69 8.48 -10.15
CA SER A 418 18.49 8.43 -11.59
C SER A 418 19.57 9.22 -12.34
N ASN A 419 19.98 8.71 -13.48
CA ASN A 419 20.94 9.35 -14.37
C ASN A 419 20.48 9.23 -15.82
N THR A 420 20.59 10.33 -16.55
CA THR A 420 20.32 10.38 -17.98
C THR A 420 21.52 10.99 -18.68
N PHE A 421 22.10 10.26 -19.61
CA PHE A 421 23.18 10.72 -20.48
C PHE A 421 22.63 10.80 -21.91
N THR A 422 22.74 11.94 -22.52
CA THR A 422 22.34 12.15 -23.92
C THR A 422 23.57 12.53 -24.74
N TYR A 423 23.82 11.83 -25.83
CA TYR A 423 24.94 12.09 -26.74
C TYR A 423 24.53 11.84 -28.20
N LYS A 424 24.49 12.88 -29.04
CA LYS A 424 24.25 12.79 -30.49
C LYS A 424 23.13 11.81 -30.87
N GLY A 425 21.96 11.93 -30.24
CA GLY A 425 20.80 11.07 -30.48
C GLY A 425 20.72 9.81 -29.59
N PHE A 426 21.82 9.36 -28.99
CA PHE A 426 21.78 8.31 -27.98
C PHE A 426 21.33 8.85 -26.64
N THR A 427 20.50 8.10 -25.94
CA THR A 427 20.08 8.35 -24.56
C THR A 427 20.28 7.10 -23.74
N LEU A 428 21.13 7.19 -22.72
CA LEU A 428 21.29 6.17 -21.69
C LEU A 428 20.66 6.69 -20.40
N TYR A 429 19.72 5.91 -19.87
CA TYR A 429 19.11 6.18 -18.56
C TYR A 429 19.29 4.97 -17.67
N PHE A 430 19.61 5.22 -16.40
CA PHE A 430 19.49 4.19 -15.37
C PHE A 430 18.96 4.76 -14.05
N LEU A 431 18.25 3.88 -13.32
CA LEU A 431 17.75 4.14 -11.98
C LEU A 431 18.28 3.05 -11.04
N ILE A 432 19.01 3.49 -10.02
CA ILE A 432 19.38 2.68 -8.87
C ILE A 432 18.42 3.06 -7.75
N ASP A 433 17.74 2.08 -7.16
CA ASP A 433 16.95 2.31 -5.95
C ASP A 433 17.54 1.52 -4.78
N ALA A 434 17.37 2.09 -3.58
CA ALA A 434 17.82 1.48 -2.34
C ALA A 434 16.73 1.60 -1.28
N ARG A 435 16.51 0.51 -0.59
CA ARG A 435 15.79 0.43 0.68
C ARG A 435 16.82 0.22 1.78
N ILE A 436 16.82 1.10 2.76
CA ILE A 436 17.74 1.04 3.90
C ILE A 436 16.93 0.69 5.14
N GLY A 437 17.31 -0.37 5.84
CA GLY A 437 16.64 -0.83 7.05
C GLY A 437 15.26 -1.45 6.80
N GLY A 438 14.59 -1.73 7.89
CA GLY A 438 13.39 -2.55 7.96
C GLY A 438 13.72 -4.03 7.97
N ASP A 439 12.79 -4.82 8.48
CA ASP A 439 12.99 -6.25 8.67
C ASP A 439 11.97 -7.05 7.84
N VAL A 440 12.37 -8.25 7.43
CA VAL A 440 11.53 -9.22 6.74
C VAL A 440 11.71 -10.61 7.33
N MET A 441 10.59 -11.27 7.65
CA MET A 441 10.57 -12.66 8.10
C MET A 441 10.32 -13.57 6.91
N SER A 442 11.14 -14.62 6.72
CA SER A 442 10.88 -15.62 5.69
C SER A 442 10.32 -16.91 6.28
N LEU A 443 9.02 -17.09 6.19
CA LEU A 443 8.36 -18.37 6.47
C LEU A 443 8.57 -19.37 5.32
N THR A 444 8.89 -18.90 4.12
CA THR A 444 9.32 -19.76 3.02
C THR A 444 10.60 -20.50 3.39
N GLN A 445 11.64 -19.78 3.85
CA GLN A 445 12.91 -20.39 4.27
C GLN A 445 12.69 -21.33 5.46
N ALA A 446 11.87 -20.91 6.44
CA ALA A 446 11.53 -21.73 7.60
C ALA A 446 10.93 -23.08 7.22
N HIS A 447 10.09 -23.11 6.20
CA HIS A 447 9.51 -24.36 5.68
C HIS A 447 10.51 -25.21 4.91
N LEU A 448 11.30 -24.59 4.04
CA LEU A 448 12.30 -25.31 3.25
C LEU A 448 13.37 -25.96 4.15
N ASP A 449 13.77 -25.26 5.20
CA ASP A 449 14.74 -25.76 6.18
C ASP A 449 14.18 -26.92 7.01
N ALA A 450 12.97 -26.79 7.51
CA ALA A 450 12.29 -27.85 8.25
C ALA A 450 12.12 -29.14 7.43
N MET A 451 11.92 -28.99 6.10
CA MET A 451 11.85 -30.12 5.18
C MET A 451 13.22 -30.60 4.68
N GLY A 452 14.30 -29.91 5.04
CA GLY A 452 15.66 -30.25 4.66
C GLY A 452 15.97 -30.09 3.17
N VAL A 453 15.18 -29.26 2.44
CA VAL A 453 15.30 -29.07 0.99
C VAL A 453 15.90 -27.73 0.59
N SER A 454 16.23 -26.87 1.52
CA SER A 454 16.96 -25.63 1.25
C SER A 454 18.45 -25.90 1.00
N LYS A 455 19.11 -24.98 0.29
CA LYS A 455 20.55 -25.00 0.10
C LYS A 455 21.27 -24.93 1.45
N GLU A 456 20.82 -24.05 2.34
CA GLU A 456 21.41 -23.81 3.66
C GLU A 456 21.36 -25.06 4.55
N SER A 457 20.19 -25.74 4.61
CA SER A 457 20.07 -26.99 5.35
C SER A 457 20.91 -28.13 4.75
N GLY A 458 21.11 -28.12 3.41
CA GLY A 458 22.00 -29.05 2.73
C GLY A 458 23.48 -28.83 3.13
N GLU A 459 23.96 -27.61 3.01
CA GLU A 459 25.32 -27.22 3.38
C GLU A 459 25.61 -27.49 4.87
N SER A 460 24.66 -27.21 5.76
CA SER A 460 24.80 -27.51 7.18
C SER A 460 24.92 -29.01 7.47
N ARG A 461 24.19 -29.87 6.73
CA ARG A 461 24.36 -31.33 6.85
C ARG A 461 25.73 -31.80 6.35
N ASP A 462 26.23 -31.20 5.27
CA ASP A 462 27.56 -31.52 4.74
C ASP A 462 28.67 -31.07 5.71
N HIS A 463 28.52 -29.95 6.40
CA HIS A 463 29.43 -29.47 7.43
C HIS A 463 29.29 -30.23 8.77
N GLY A 464 28.15 -30.89 8.99
CA GLY A 464 27.85 -31.65 10.21
C GLY A 464 27.40 -30.84 11.41
N TYR A 465 27.14 -29.54 11.25
CA TYR A 465 26.57 -28.66 12.28
C TYR A 465 25.96 -27.39 11.71
N VAL A 466 25.09 -26.73 12.48
CA VAL A 466 24.64 -25.36 12.26
C VAL A 466 25.33 -24.46 13.29
N GLU A 467 25.92 -23.36 12.87
CA GLU A 467 26.46 -22.34 13.76
C GLU A 467 25.54 -21.14 13.84
N TYR A 468 25.09 -20.81 15.06
CA TYR A 468 24.25 -19.63 15.30
C TYR A 468 24.61 -19.00 16.64
N GLU A 469 24.86 -17.69 16.67
CA GLU A 469 25.31 -16.92 17.84
C GLU A 469 26.46 -17.58 18.62
N GLY A 470 27.42 -18.18 17.91
CA GLY A 470 28.58 -18.84 18.49
C GLY A 470 28.32 -20.23 19.11
N ILE A 471 27.12 -20.77 18.92
CA ILE A 471 26.73 -22.12 19.32
C ILE A 471 26.73 -23.03 18.10
N GLN A 472 27.38 -24.20 18.23
CA GLN A 472 27.37 -25.24 17.19
C GLN A 472 26.35 -26.33 17.54
N PHE A 473 25.29 -26.40 16.74
CA PHE A 473 24.23 -27.42 16.82
C PHE A 473 24.57 -28.59 15.91
N LYS A 474 25.01 -29.72 16.48
CA LYS A 474 25.48 -30.89 15.76
C LYS A 474 24.35 -31.75 15.19
N ASP A 475 23.16 -31.71 15.79
CA ASP A 475 21.98 -32.39 15.26
C ASP A 475 21.24 -31.45 14.31
N VAL A 476 21.74 -31.35 13.07
CA VAL A 476 21.23 -30.45 12.03
C VAL A 476 19.73 -30.68 11.73
N PRO A 477 19.24 -31.92 11.56
CA PRO A 477 17.80 -32.15 11.32
C PRO A 477 16.92 -31.68 12.48
N ASN A 478 17.34 -31.94 13.72
CA ASN A 478 16.57 -31.57 14.89
C ASN A 478 16.59 -30.05 15.13
N PHE A 479 17.72 -29.39 14.87
CA PHE A 479 17.81 -27.94 14.91
C PHE A 479 16.81 -27.31 13.94
N TYR A 480 16.84 -27.67 12.64
CA TYR A 480 15.90 -27.11 11.66
C TYR A 480 14.45 -27.55 11.89
N GLY A 481 14.22 -28.73 12.48
CA GLY A 481 12.89 -29.14 12.95
C GLY A 481 12.36 -28.28 14.09
N THR A 482 13.27 -27.74 14.92
CA THR A 482 12.93 -26.86 16.06
C THR A 482 12.71 -25.41 15.63
N VAL A 483 13.62 -24.84 14.83
CA VAL A 483 13.53 -23.43 14.41
C VAL A 483 12.61 -23.22 13.22
N GLY A 484 12.49 -24.21 12.35
CA GLY A 484 11.73 -24.12 11.09
C GLY A 484 10.26 -24.50 11.18
N GLY A 485 9.62 -24.55 10.03
CA GLY A 485 8.22 -24.95 9.88
C GLY A 485 7.21 -23.90 10.30
N ARG A 486 5.95 -24.37 10.49
CA ARG A 486 4.79 -23.48 10.74
C ARG A 486 4.75 -22.90 12.17
N ASN A 487 5.47 -23.47 13.10
CA ASN A 487 5.44 -23.10 14.52
C ASN A 487 6.83 -23.10 15.13
N GLY A 488 7.84 -22.84 14.33
CA GLY A 488 9.24 -22.81 14.75
C GLY A 488 9.62 -21.52 15.49
N ILE A 489 10.92 -21.30 15.63
CA ILE A 489 11.50 -20.08 16.22
C ILE A 489 11.73 -19.09 15.08
N SER A 490 10.74 -18.23 14.83
CA SER A 490 10.74 -17.29 13.71
C SER A 490 11.80 -16.19 13.83
N GLU A 491 12.36 -15.97 15.03
CA GLU A 491 13.51 -15.08 15.23
C GLU A 491 14.69 -15.47 14.33
N TYR A 492 14.94 -16.79 14.14
CA TYR A 492 16.00 -17.29 13.25
C TYR A 492 15.82 -16.87 11.79
N TYR A 493 14.59 -16.61 11.35
CA TYR A 493 14.24 -16.27 9.98
C TYR A 493 13.95 -14.79 9.76
N MET A 494 14.41 -13.94 10.68
CA MET A 494 14.41 -12.49 10.52
C MET A 494 15.65 -12.05 9.75
N TYR A 495 15.46 -11.24 8.74
CA TYR A 495 16.51 -10.68 7.89
C TYR A 495 16.36 -9.17 7.78
N ASP A 496 17.48 -8.46 7.67
CA ASP A 496 17.46 -7.04 7.28
C ASP A 496 16.97 -6.93 5.82
N ALA A 497 15.99 -6.07 5.60
CA ALA A 497 15.40 -5.87 4.27
C ALA A 497 16.19 -4.86 3.43
N THR A 498 17.36 -4.40 3.90
CA THR A 498 18.24 -3.50 3.15
C THR A 498 18.62 -4.11 1.80
N ASN A 499 18.37 -3.36 0.75
CA ASN A 499 18.77 -3.76 -0.59
C ASN A 499 19.03 -2.55 -1.48
N VAL A 500 19.91 -2.74 -2.45
CA VAL A 500 20.24 -1.79 -3.53
C VAL A 500 20.14 -2.53 -4.85
N ARG A 501 19.37 -1.99 -5.80
CA ARG A 501 19.18 -2.69 -7.08
C ARG A 501 19.24 -1.73 -8.28
N LEU A 502 19.64 -2.26 -9.42
CA LEU A 502 19.45 -1.61 -10.70
C LEU A 502 17.99 -1.82 -11.14
N ARG A 503 17.16 -0.80 -10.84
CA ARG A 503 15.71 -0.85 -11.06
C ARG A 503 15.34 -0.72 -12.52
N GLU A 504 15.97 0.18 -13.24
CA GLU A 504 15.72 0.39 -14.66
C GLU A 504 17.02 0.75 -15.38
N LEU A 505 17.18 0.21 -16.58
CA LEU A 505 18.21 0.55 -17.55
C LEU A 505 17.55 0.74 -18.91
N THR A 506 17.78 1.88 -19.52
CA THR A 506 17.18 2.21 -20.82
C THR A 506 18.28 2.72 -21.77
N LEU A 507 18.29 2.20 -22.99
CA LEU A 507 19.14 2.68 -24.07
C LEU A 507 18.26 3.07 -25.25
N GLY A 508 18.23 4.34 -25.57
CA GLY A 508 17.45 4.91 -26.67
C GLY A 508 18.33 5.48 -27.76
N TYR A 509 17.80 5.50 -28.97
CA TYR A 509 18.38 6.22 -30.11
C TYR A 509 17.29 6.94 -30.89
N SER A 510 17.44 8.26 -31.03
CA SER A 510 16.60 9.13 -31.86
C SER A 510 17.27 9.34 -33.20
N PHE A 511 16.63 8.89 -34.26
CA PHE A 511 17.16 9.03 -35.62
C PHE A 511 17.09 10.51 -36.05
N PRO A 512 18.19 11.04 -36.64
CA PRO A 512 18.21 12.44 -37.10
C PRO A 512 17.23 12.64 -38.26
N GLU A 513 16.58 13.78 -38.28
CA GLU A 513 15.60 14.16 -39.31
C GLU A 513 16.16 14.05 -40.74
N THR A 514 17.46 14.33 -40.91
CA THR A 514 18.14 14.22 -42.21
C THR A 514 18.09 12.80 -42.81
N LEU A 515 18.12 11.77 -41.99
CA LEU A 515 17.94 10.38 -42.44
C LEU A 515 16.48 10.08 -42.77
N LEU A 516 15.55 10.66 -42.03
CA LEU A 516 14.11 10.41 -42.15
C LEU A 516 13.48 11.25 -43.28
N ALA A 517 14.10 12.35 -43.70
CA ALA A 517 13.61 13.20 -44.79
C ALA A 517 13.33 12.45 -46.10
N LYS A 518 14.01 11.32 -46.33
CA LYS A 518 13.79 10.44 -47.50
C LYS A 518 12.44 9.71 -47.45
N THR A 519 11.83 9.54 -46.29
CA THR A 519 10.56 8.82 -46.13
C THR A 519 9.34 9.68 -46.41
N LYS A 520 9.47 11.01 -46.48
CA LYS A 520 8.44 12.05 -46.74
C LYS A 520 7.31 12.13 -45.72
N PHE A 521 7.00 11.07 -44.98
CA PHE A 521 5.88 11.02 -44.01
C PHE A 521 6.31 10.75 -42.57
N ILE A 522 7.51 10.19 -42.33
CA ILE A 522 8.04 9.98 -40.97
C ILE A 522 8.93 11.19 -40.60
N LYS A 523 8.50 11.94 -39.58
CA LYS A 523 9.23 13.10 -39.07
C LYS A 523 10.15 12.75 -37.92
N GLY A 524 9.84 11.69 -37.20
CA GLY A 524 10.65 11.20 -36.09
C GLY A 524 10.57 9.68 -35.92
N LEU A 525 11.69 9.06 -35.54
CA LEU A 525 11.79 7.66 -35.17
C LEU A 525 12.69 7.56 -33.95
N ASP A 526 12.14 7.03 -32.85
CA ASP A 526 12.88 6.71 -31.66
C ASP A 526 12.80 5.20 -31.38
N LEU A 527 13.95 4.57 -31.15
CA LEU A 527 14.06 3.20 -30.71
C LEU A 527 14.60 3.19 -29.30
N THR A 528 13.96 2.43 -28.40
CA THR A 528 14.38 2.36 -27.00
C THR A 528 14.32 0.91 -26.50
N LEU A 529 15.44 0.42 -25.98
CA LEU A 529 15.51 -0.82 -25.21
C LEU A 529 15.30 -0.48 -23.74
N VAL A 530 14.45 -1.24 -23.05
CA VAL A 530 14.12 -1.04 -21.63
C VAL A 530 14.33 -2.36 -20.91
N ALA A 531 15.08 -2.32 -19.82
CA ALA A 531 15.26 -3.45 -18.94
C ALA A 531 14.96 -3.02 -17.49
N ARG A 532 14.20 -3.85 -16.75
CA ARG A 532 13.79 -3.54 -15.37
C ARG A 532 14.08 -4.69 -14.43
N ASN A 533 14.40 -4.37 -13.16
CA ASN A 533 14.71 -5.31 -12.09
C ASN A 533 15.84 -6.26 -12.48
N LEU A 534 16.93 -5.74 -13.07
CA LEU A 534 17.99 -6.57 -13.65
C LEU A 534 18.72 -7.40 -12.60
N PHE A 535 19.18 -6.77 -11.54
CA PHE A 535 19.90 -7.43 -10.44
C PHE A 535 20.00 -6.53 -9.22
N PHE A 536 20.26 -7.17 -8.07
CA PHE A 536 20.66 -6.49 -6.85
C PHE A 536 22.15 -6.17 -6.90
N LEU A 537 22.50 -4.92 -6.57
CA LEU A 537 23.88 -4.51 -6.30
C LEU A 537 24.29 -4.93 -4.88
N TYR A 538 23.31 -4.90 -3.96
CA TYR A 538 23.43 -5.37 -2.60
C TYR A 538 22.08 -5.85 -2.08
N LYS A 539 22.06 -6.89 -1.28
CA LYS A 539 20.94 -7.33 -0.44
C LYS A 539 21.46 -8.16 0.71
N ASP A 540 20.84 -8.04 1.88
CA ASP A 540 21.16 -8.84 3.05
C ASP A 540 20.38 -10.16 3.03
N ALA A 541 19.06 -10.11 2.88
CA ALA A 541 18.23 -11.29 2.79
C ALA A 541 18.63 -12.21 1.63
N PRO A 542 18.63 -13.55 1.79
CA PRO A 542 18.99 -14.49 0.73
C PRO A 542 18.00 -14.51 -0.45
N PHE A 543 16.80 -13.97 -0.25
CA PHE A 543 15.72 -13.84 -1.23
C PHE A 543 15.47 -12.39 -1.62
N ASP A 544 14.42 -12.09 -2.39
CA ASP A 544 13.98 -10.73 -2.70
C ASP A 544 13.18 -10.16 -1.50
N PRO A 545 13.71 -9.20 -0.72
CA PRO A 545 13.05 -8.70 0.48
C PRO A 545 11.78 -7.88 0.21
N ASP A 546 11.51 -7.50 -1.04
CA ASP A 546 10.26 -6.84 -1.44
C ASP A 546 9.16 -7.82 -1.86
N ALA A 547 9.47 -9.12 -2.00
CA ALA A 547 8.50 -10.17 -2.31
C ALA A 547 7.71 -10.59 -1.05
N THR A 548 7.02 -9.64 -0.41
CA THR A 548 6.23 -9.86 0.79
C THR A 548 4.79 -10.25 0.47
N LEU A 549 4.11 -10.88 1.44
CA LEU A 549 2.74 -11.36 1.28
C LEU A 549 1.73 -10.23 1.03
N SER A 550 1.98 -9.05 1.57
CA SER A 550 1.10 -7.89 1.40
C SER A 550 1.91 -6.59 1.39
N VAL A 551 1.47 -5.65 0.56
CA VAL A 551 1.91 -4.26 0.57
C VAL A 551 1.00 -3.37 1.43
N GLY A 552 -0.08 -3.92 1.97
CA GLY A 552 -1.00 -3.22 2.88
C GLY A 552 -0.45 -3.14 4.30
N ASN A 553 -1.15 -2.45 5.18
CA ASN A 553 -0.74 -2.25 6.58
C ASN A 553 -0.80 -3.53 7.44
N THR A 554 -1.46 -4.58 6.96
CA THR A 554 -1.50 -5.91 7.58
C THR A 554 -0.62 -6.84 6.78
N LEU A 555 0.13 -7.73 7.41
CA LEU A 555 0.99 -8.73 6.77
C LEU A 555 2.19 -8.12 6.01
N GLN A 556 2.72 -7.00 6.52
CA GLN A 556 3.97 -6.43 6.01
C GLN A 556 5.18 -7.25 6.49
N GLY A 557 6.27 -7.20 5.73
CA GLY A 557 7.54 -7.77 6.16
C GLY A 557 7.51 -9.28 6.39
N VAL A 558 6.62 -10.03 5.71
CA VAL A 558 6.62 -11.49 5.76
C VAL A 558 6.59 -12.07 4.35
N ASP A 559 7.53 -12.96 4.07
CA ASP A 559 7.57 -13.78 2.86
C ASP A 559 6.94 -15.15 3.14
N VAL A 560 5.91 -15.52 2.37
CA VAL A 560 5.24 -16.82 2.43
C VAL A 560 5.01 -17.31 1.01
N PHE A 561 5.96 -18.04 0.45
CA PHE A 561 5.92 -18.61 -0.92
C PHE A 561 5.51 -17.58 -1.99
N GLY A 562 5.93 -16.30 -1.78
CA GLY A 562 5.70 -15.22 -2.72
C GLY A 562 6.46 -15.44 -4.04
N MET A 563 5.90 -14.93 -5.15
CA MET A 563 6.65 -14.92 -6.41
C MET A 563 7.71 -13.82 -6.34
N PRO A 564 8.99 -14.13 -6.63
CA PRO A 564 10.02 -13.11 -6.71
C PRO A 564 9.73 -12.11 -7.84
N THR A 565 10.29 -10.91 -7.73
CA THR A 565 10.20 -9.91 -8.81
C THR A 565 10.80 -10.44 -10.11
N THR A 566 10.09 -10.19 -11.21
CA THR A 566 10.53 -10.63 -12.53
C THR A 566 11.48 -9.61 -13.16
N ARG A 567 12.48 -10.10 -13.92
CA ARG A 567 13.25 -9.28 -14.86
C ARG A 567 12.40 -9.04 -16.10
N ASN A 568 12.27 -7.79 -16.49
CA ASN A 568 11.50 -7.41 -17.67
C ASN A 568 12.46 -6.78 -18.69
N ILE A 569 12.44 -7.28 -19.91
CA ILE A 569 13.19 -6.73 -21.04
C ILE A 569 12.18 -6.48 -22.16
N GLY A 570 12.19 -5.29 -22.68
CA GLY A 570 11.29 -4.87 -23.74
C GLY A 570 11.92 -3.82 -24.65
N PHE A 571 11.21 -3.49 -25.71
CA PHE A 571 11.59 -2.39 -26.58
C PHE A 571 10.37 -1.51 -26.88
N ASN A 572 10.65 -0.25 -27.18
CA ASN A 572 9.67 0.73 -27.59
C ASN A 572 10.11 1.33 -28.94
N VAL A 573 9.18 1.46 -29.87
CA VAL A 573 9.37 2.14 -31.13
C VAL A 573 8.33 3.25 -31.23
N LYS A 574 8.80 4.50 -31.36
CA LYS A 574 7.93 5.67 -31.50
C LYS A 574 8.14 6.27 -32.88
N PHE A 575 7.05 6.37 -33.63
CA PHE A 575 6.99 7.09 -34.90
C PHE A 575 6.28 8.43 -34.67
N THR A 576 6.82 9.48 -35.31
CA THR A 576 6.18 10.80 -35.41
C THR A 576 5.96 11.09 -36.88
N PHE A 577 4.72 11.41 -37.26
CA PHE A 577 4.30 11.66 -38.63
C PHE A 577 4.09 13.12 -38.94
#